data_41c8d1acad32424d0fd9b16d92378a3b
#
_entry.id   41c8d1acad32424d0fd9b16d92378a3b
#
_cell.length_a   1.000
_cell.length_b   1.000
_cell.length_c   1.000
_cell.angle_alpha   90.00
_cell.angle_beta   90.00
_cell.angle_gamma   90.00
#
_symmetry.space_group_name_H-M   'P 1'
#
loop_
_entity.id
_entity.type
_entity.pdbx_description
1 polymer ?
#
loop_
_entity_poly.entity_id
_entity_poly.type
_entity_poly.pdbx_seq_one_letter_code
_entity_poly.pdbx_strand_id
1 'polypeptide(L)'
;LAQLGAGGAVCFASGFAEAAGEDASGSDLQARLVAAAGDMPILGPNCYGFINALDGALLWPDQHGCKRVDRGVAILTQSSNIAINLTMQQRALPIAYTVTCGNMAQTSQASIAQALLDDPRVTAIGLHIEGFGDLRAWEALARTAYDRGVPLVALKSGASDHAKSAAISH
;
A
#
# COMPACT_ATOMS: atom_id res chain seq x y z
N LEU A 1 6.04 20.10 -3.94
CA LEU A 1 6.97 18.95 -3.97
C LEU A 1 7.31 18.57 -5.41
N ALA A 2 6.32 18.33 -6.29
CA ALA A 2 6.56 17.97 -7.69
C ALA A 2 7.46 19.01 -8.40
N GLN A 3 7.16 20.30 -8.28
CA GLN A 3 7.97 21.39 -8.86
C GLN A 3 9.39 21.48 -8.30
N LEU A 4 9.66 20.90 -7.15
CA LEU A 4 10.98 20.85 -6.51
C LEU A 4 11.76 19.56 -6.90
N GLY A 5 11.21 18.73 -7.78
CA GLY A 5 11.83 17.48 -8.21
C GLY A 5 11.87 16.39 -7.15
N ALA A 6 10.91 16.39 -6.20
CA ALA A 6 10.78 15.30 -5.24
C ALA A 6 10.45 13.99 -5.96
N GLY A 7 11.11 12.89 -5.56
CA GLY A 7 10.95 11.57 -6.18
C GLY A 7 9.61 10.89 -5.84
N GLY A 8 8.84 11.41 -4.89
CA GLY A 8 7.53 10.90 -4.49
C GLY A 8 7.02 11.54 -3.22
N ALA A 9 5.79 11.24 -2.86
CA ALA A 9 5.18 11.71 -1.62
C ALA A 9 4.29 10.65 -0.98
N VAL A 10 4.19 10.72 0.35
CA VAL A 10 3.20 9.97 1.13
C VAL A 10 2.13 10.96 1.59
N CYS A 11 0.88 10.74 1.23
CA CYS A 11 -0.25 11.52 1.72
C CYS A 11 -0.91 10.77 2.88
N PHE A 12 -0.56 11.18 4.08
CA PHE A 12 -1.03 10.57 5.32
C PHE A 12 -2.47 10.97 5.68
N ALA A 13 -2.89 12.17 5.27
CA ALA A 13 -4.19 12.74 5.63
C ALA A 13 -5.37 11.90 5.12
N SER A 14 -6.45 11.87 5.90
CA SER A 14 -7.76 11.33 5.57
C SER A 14 -8.75 12.45 5.19
N GLY A 15 -10.00 12.08 4.83
CA GLY A 15 -11.02 13.04 4.41
C GLY A 15 -11.07 13.21 2.88
N PHE A 16 -10.59 12.24 2.14
CA PHE A 16 -10.63 12.18 0.68
C PHE A 16 -11.80 11.32 0.18
N ALA A 17 -11.60 10.55 -0.89
CA ALA A 17 -12.68 9.76 -1.49
C ALA A 17 -13.30 8.71 -0.54
N GLU A 18 -12.59 8.24 0.47
CA GLU A 18 -13.11 7.35 1.50
C GLU A 18 -14.20 7.99 2.35
N ALA A 19 -14.17 9.32 2.50
CA ALA A 19 -15.17 10.09 3.24
C ALA A 19 -16.35 10.58 2.37
N ALA A 20 -16.40 10.21 1.08
CA ALA A 20 -17.41 10.72 0.15
C ALA A 20 -18.86 10.37 0.53
N GLY A 21 -19.07 9.38 1.41
CA GLY A 21 -20.38 9.07 1.99
C GLY A 21 -20.86 10.10 3.02
N GLU A 22 -19.94 10.83 3.64
CA GLU A 22 -20.20 11.84 4.65
C GLU A 22 -20.06 13.26 4.08
N ASP A 23 -19.09 13.47 3.20
CA ASP A 23 -18.80 14.74 2.52
C ASP A 23 -18.45 14.52 1.05
N ALA A 24 -19.34 14.96 0.17
CA ALA A 24 -19.17 14.85 -1.29
C ALA A 24 -17.92 15.58 -1.83
N SER A 25 -17.31 16.49 -1.05
CA SER A 25 -16.10 17.21 -1.42
C SER A 25 -14.85 16.34 -1.42
N GLY A 26 -14.86 15.20 -0.73
CA GLY A 26 -13.70 14.32 -0.59
C GLY A 26 -13.18 13.76 -1.92
N SER A 27 -14.07 13.43 -2.84
CA SER A 27 -13.69 12.96 -4.19
C SER A 27 -13.03 14.08 -5.01
N ASP A 28 -13.53 15.32 -4.94
CA ASP A 28 -12.92 16.47 -5.59
C ASP A 28 -11.53 16.76 -5.03
N LEU A 29 -11.39 16.69 -3.70
CA LEU A 29 -10.11 16.89 -3.03
C LEU A 29 -9.07 15.85 -3.49
N GLN A 30 -9.47 14.58 -3.65
CA GLN A 30 -8.59 13.53 -4.16
C GLN A 30 -8.16 13.79 -5.61
N ALA A 31 -9.08 14.21 -6.47
CA ALA A 31 -8.77 14.56 -7.86
C ALA A 31 -7.78 15.74 -7.94
N ARG A 32 -7.95 16.76 -7.10
CA ARG A 32 -7.04 17.90 -6.98
C ARG A 32 -5.66 17.48 -6.46
N LEU A 33 -5.58 16.55 -5.51
CA LEU A 33 -4.31 16.01 -5.03
C LEU A 33 -3.54 15.33 -6.16
N VAL A 34 -4.20 14.45 -6.94
CA VAL A 34 -3.59 13.77 -8.08
C VAL A 34 -3.15 14.77 -9.15
N ALA A 35 -3.98 15.75 -9.48
CA ALA A 35 -3.64 16.80 -10.45
C ALA A 35 -2.42 17.64 -10.00
N ALA A 36 -2.32 17.96 -8.70
CA ALA A 36 -1.20 18.71 -8.14
C ALA A 36 0.12 17.91 -8.11
N ALA A 37 0.04 16.60 -8.02
CA ALA A 37 1.19 15.71 -8.08
C ALA A 37 1.75 15.55 -9.49
N GLY A 38 0.88 15.55 -10.51
CA GLY A 38 1.28 15.27 -11.89
C GLY A 38 1.97 13.90 -11.99
N ASP A 39 3.18 13.89 -12.54
CA ASP A 39 3.98 12.66 -12.71
C ASP A 39 4.71 12.21 -11.42
N MET A 40 4.74 13.04 -10.36
CA MET A 40 5.34 12.64 -9.10
C MET A 40 4.48 11.57 -8.41
N PRO A 41 5.01 10.36 -8.12
CA PRO A 41 4.22 9.30 -7.52
C PRO A 41 3.76 9.68 -6.09
N ILE A 42 2.48 9.40 -5.81
CA ILE A 42 1.88 9.58 -4.48
C ILE A 42 1.43 8.23 -3.94
N LEU A 43 1.82 7.93 -2.72
CA LEU A 43 1.27 6.85 -1.92
C LEU A 43 0.11 7.39 -1.06
N GLY A 44 -1.03 6.71 -1.09
CA GLY A 44 -2.24 7.12 -0.38
C GLY A 44 -3.25 7.87 -1.29
N PRO A 45 -4.02 8.82 -0.78
CA PRO A 45 -4.07 9.34 0.61
C PRO A 45 -4.57 8.31 1.63
N ASN A 46 -4.74 8.75 2.89
CA ASN A 46 -5.20 7.91 3.98
C ASN A 46 -4.31 6.68 4.20
N CYS A 47 -2.99 6.88 4.28
CA CYS A 47 -2.03 5.80 4.51
C CYS A 47 -0.85 6.26 5.37
N TYR A 48 -0.20 5.31 6.05
CA TYR A 48 0.98 5.62 6.88
C TYR A 48 2.29 5.65 6.07
N GLY A 49 2.29 5.10 4.87
CA GLY A 49 3.47 5.11 4.02
C GLY A 49 4.18 3.78 3.93
N PHE A 50 5.49 3.77 4.06
CA PHE A 50 6.28 2.57 3.86
C PHE A 50 7.46 2.42 4.83
N ILE A 51 7.89 1.18 5.01
CA ILE A 51 9.10 0.78 5.69
C ILE A 51 9.88 -0.14 4.75
N ASN A 52 11.08 0.25 4.37
CA ASN A 52 12.07 -0.57 3.68
C ASN A 52 13.09 -1.05 4.72
N ALA A 53 12.93 -2.26 5.23
CA ALA A 53 13.82 -2.85 6.22
C ALA A 53 15.12 -3.39 5.62
N LEU A 54 15.21 -3.54 4.30
CA LEU A 54 16.44 -3.95 3.61
C LEU A 54 17.49 -2.84 3.65
N ASP A 55 17.07 -1.60 3.40
CA ASP A 55 17.97 -0.46 3.29
C ASP A 55 17.85 0.52 4.46
N GLY A 56 16.86 0.32 5.35
CA GLY A 56 16.60 1.15 6.53
C GLY A 56 15.97 2.49 6.20
N ALA A 57 15.29 2.61 5.06
CA ALA A 57 14.56 3.79 4.66
C ALA A 57 13.08 3.66 5.03
N LEU A 58 12.50 4.71 5.61
CA LEU A 58 11.08 4.72 5.92
C LEU A 58 10.51 6.13 5.88
N LEU A 59 9.24 6.20 5.50
CA LEU A 59 8.32 7.30 5.77
C LEU A 59 7.13 6.68 6.51
N TRP A 60 7.14 6.80 7.83
CA TRP A 60 6.20 6.09 8.71
C TRP A 60 5.96 6.90 9.99
N PRO A 61 4.72 7.30 10.31
CA PRO A 61 4.44 8.22 11.40
C PRO A 61 4.15 7.55 12.74
N ASP A 62 4.12 6.23 12.79
CA ASP A 62 3.68 5.46 13.96
C ASP A 62 4.70 4.39 14.37
N GLN A 63 4.40 3.65 15.42
CA GLN A 63 5.24 2.54 15.88
C GLN A 63 5.22 1.36 14.89
N HIS A 64 6.30 0.62 14.82
CA HIS A 64 6.42 -0.59 14.05
C HIS A 64 7.42 -1.58 14.68
N GLY A 65 7.23 -2.87 14.40
CA GLY A 65 8.13 -3.93 14.87
C GLY A 65 9.16 -4.42 13.84
N CYS A 66 9.25 -3.78 12.66
CA CYS A 66 10.20 -4.18 11.62
C CYS A 66 11.66 -4.02 12.12
N LYS A 67 12.48 -5.03 11.80
CA LYS A 67 13.92 -5.03 12.02
C LYS A 67 14.64 -5.11 10.67
N ARG A 68 15.90 -4.65 10.64
CA ARG A 68 16.76 -4.81 9.46
C ARG A 68 16.88 -6.29 9.09
N VAL A 69 16.72 -6.56 7.80
CA VAL A 69 16.86 -7.89 7.21
C VAL A 69 17.62 -7.80 5.88
N ASP A 70 18.31 -8.86 5.49
CA ASP A 70 19.02 -8.91 4.20
C ASP A 70 18.10 -9.34 3.05
N ARG A 71 17.03 -10.07 3.36
CA ARG A 71 15.98 -10.51 2.44
C ARG A 71 14.72 -10.87 3.22
N GLY A 72 13.57 -10.87 2.57
CA GLY A 72 12.32 -11.22 3.26
C GLY A 72 11.08 -10.99 2.42
N VAL A 73 9.94 -11.02 3.07
CA VAL A 73 8.63 -10.83 2.44
C VAL A 73 8.30 -9.34 2.30
N ALA A 74 7.62 -8.97 1.23
CA ALA A 74 6.97 -7.66 1.11
C ALA A 74 5.51 -7.78 1.53
N ILE A 75 5.09 -6.96 2.48
CA ILE A 75 3.71 -6.87 2.96
C ILE A 75 3.10 -5.58 2.44
N LEU A 76 2.03 -5.70 1.65
CA LEU A 76 1.26 -4.56 1.17
C LEU A 76 -0.17 -4.66 1.69
N THR A 77 -0.67 -3.60 2.27
CA THR A 77 -2.02 -3.55 2.83
C THR A 77 -2.69 -2.22 2.52
N GLN A 78 -4.01 -2.22 2.37
CA GLN A 78 -4.78 -0.98 2.27
C GLN A 78 -5.06 -0.36 3.64
N SER A 79 -4.94 -1.15 4.72
CA SER A 79 -5.14 -0.71 6.10
C SER A 79 -3.81 -0.49 6.84
N SER A 80 -3.60 0.69 7.37
CA SER A 80 -2.42 1.03 8.18
C SER A 80 -2.41 0.28 9.53
N ASN A 81 -3.57 0.08 10.15
CA ASN A 81 -3.69 -0.67 11.41
C ASN A 81 -3.28 -2.14 11.25
N ILE A 82 -3.63 -2.76 10.11
CA ILE A 82 -3.20 -4.13 9.81
C ILE A 82 -1.68 -4.17 9.62
N ALA A 83 -1.08 -3.19 8.96
CA ALA A 83 0.37 -3.10 8.82
C ALA A 83 1.08 -3.04 10.18
N ILE A 84 0.64 -2.19 11.11
CA ILE A 84 1.19 -2.11 12.46
C ILE A 84 1.16 -3.50 13.11
N ASN A 85 -0.03 -4.12 13.14
CA ASN A 85 -0.21 -5.44 13.77
C ASN A 85 0.68 -6.51 13.15
N LEU A 86 0.83 -6.54 11.82
CA LEU A 86 1.68 -7.50 11.13
C LEU A 86 3.16 -7.27 11.45
N THR A 87 3.63 -6.02 11.53
CA THR A 87 5.02 -5.72 11.86
C THR A 87 5.37 -6.05 13.32
N MET A 88 4.39 -5.99 14.23
CA MET A 88 4.57 -6.27 15.65
C MET A 88 4.57 -7.77 16.01
N GLN A 89 4.32 -8.65 15.05
CA GLN A 89 4.30 -10.10 15.27
C GLN A 89 5.71 -10.62 15.61
N GLN A 90 5.81 -11.50 16.62
CA GLN A 90 7.05 -12.14 17.03
C GLN A 90 7.16 -13.58 16.51
N ARG A 91 6.93 -13.76 15.19
CA ARG A 91 6.91 -15.08 14.54
C ARG A 91 8.11 -15.36 13.66
N ALA A 92 9.19 -14.61 13.84
CA ALA A 92 10.42 -14.73 13.05
C ALA A 92 10.20 -14.58 11.53
N LEU A 93 9.15 -13.90 11.09
CA LEU A 93 8.91 -13.58 9.70
C LEU A 93 9.83 -12.41 9.29
N PRO A 94 10.78 -12.61 8.37
CA PRO A 94 11.62 -11.51 7.89
C PRO A 94 10.81 -10.61 6.94
N ILE A 95 10.43 -9.43 7.42
CA ILE A 95 9.69 -8.45 6.61
C ILE A 95 10.69 -7.50 5.97
N ALA A 96 10.82 -7.58 4.64
CA ALA A 96 11.68 -6.73 3.83
C ALA A 96 11.05 -5.36 3.56
N TYR A 97 9.78 -5.37 3.17
CA TYR A 97 8.99 -4.17 2.91
C TYR A 97 7.65 -4.24 3.62
N THR A 98 7.23 -3.13 4.18
CA THR A 98 5.83 -2.89 4.60
C THR A 98 5.34 -1.64 3.90
N VAL A 99 4.22 -1.74 3.18
CA VAL A 99 3.64 -0.62 2.45
C VAL A 99 2.15 -0.54 2.76
N THR A 100 1.70 0.64 3.16
CA THR A 100 0.27 0.93 3.30
C THR A 100 -0.19 1.76 2.11
N CYS A 101 -1.21 1.28 1.40
CA CYS A 101 -1.62 1.86 0.12
C CYS A 101 -2.75 2.90 0.26
N GLY A 102 -3.53 2.83 1.37
CA GLY A 102 -4.66 3.73 1.60
C GLY A 102 -5.66 3.71 0.43
N ASN A 103 -6.10 4.88 -0.01
CA ASN A 103 -7.10 5.04 -1.08
C ASN A 103 -6.56 4.69 -2.47
N MET A 104 -5.25 4.57 -2.66
CA MET A 104 -4.63 4.28 -3.97
C MET A 104 -5.06 5.28 -5.06
N ALA A 105 -5.06 6.57 -4.75
CA ALA A 105 -5.57 7.60 -5.66
C ALA A 105 -4.80 7.68 -6.99
N GLN A 106 -3.50 7.40 -6.97
CA GLN A 106 -2.63 7.41 -8.14
C GLN A 106 -1.82 6.11 -8.24
N THR A 107 -1.16 5.70 -7.15
CA THR A 107 -0.29 4.52 -7.13
C THR A 107 -1.05 3.34 -6.54
N SER A 108 -1.30 2.31 -7.35
CA SER A 108 -2.06 1.14 -6.92
C SER A 108 -1.21 0.13 -6.14
N GLN A 109 -1.86 -0.68 -5.30
CA GLN A 109 -1.20 -1.79 -4.59
C GLN A 109 -0.56 -2.78 -5.57
N ALA A 110 -1.24 -3.08 -6.68
CA ALA A 110 -0.72 -3.98 -7.70
C ALA A 110 0.53 -3.42 -8.38
N SER A 111 0.58 -2.11 -8.70
CA SER A 111 1.75 -1.49 -9.32
C SER A 111 2.96 -1.45 -8.38
N ILE A 112 2.74 -1.20 -7.09
CA ILE A 112 3.82 -1.26 -6.10
C ILE A 112 4.34 -2.69 -5.96
N ALA A 113 3.45 -3.68 -5.83
CA ALA A 113 3.84 -5.08 -5.75
C ALA A 113 4.61 -5.53 -7.00
N GLN A 114 4.21 -5.07 -8.19
CA GLN A 114 4.90 -5.32 -9.45
C GLN A 114 6.34 -4.78 -9.42
N ALA A 115 6.54 -3.56 -8.93
CA ALA A 115 7.87 -2.96 -8.82
C ALA A 115 8.75 -3.70 -7.79
N LEU A 116 8.18 -4.16 -6.69
CA LEU A 116 8.92 -4.92 -5.67
C LEU A 116 9.36 -6.31 -6.14
N LEU A 117 8.76 -6.87 -7.18
CA LEU A 117 9.24 -8.10 -7.81
C LEU A 117 10.60 -7.92 -8.49
N ASP A 118 11.03 -6.69 -8.79
CA ASP A 118 12.34 -6.42 -9.37
C ASP A 118 13.49 -6.51 -8.34
N ASP A 119 13.19 -6.47 -7.05
CA ASP A 119 14.18 -6.66 -5.99
C ASP A 119 14.36 -8.15 -5.69
N PRO A 120 15.53 -8.75 -6.00
CA PRO A 120 15.77 -10.18 -5.78
C PRO A 120 15.82 -10.57 -4.31
N ARG A 121 15.83 -9.60 -3.39
CA ARG A 121 15.78 -9.82 -1.95
C ARG A 121 14.35 -10.07 -1.45
N VAL A 122 13.32 -9.78 -2.28
CA VAL A 122 11.92 -10.08 -1.99
C VAL A 122 11.64 -11.55 -2.26
N THR A 123 11.26 -12.29 -1.22
CA THR A 123 11.10 -13.76 -1.27
C THR A 123 9.64 -14.20 -1.46
N ALA A 124 8.69 -13.34 -1.11
CA ALA A 124 7.25 -13.53 -1.32
C ALA A 124 6.56 -12.17 -1.16
N ILE A 125 5.33 -12.05 -1.67
CA ILE A 125 4.50 -10.87 -1.48
C ILE A 125 3.22 -11.26 -0.75
N GLY A 126 2.97 -10.64 0.40
CA GLY A 126 1.74 -10.72 1.17
C GLY A 126 0.85 -9.50 0.88
N LEU A 127 -0.40 -9.76 0.54
CA LEU A 127 -1.37 -8.77 0.10
C LEU A 127 -2.61 -8.80 1.00
N HIS A 128 -2.92 -7.70 1.66
CA HIS A 128 -4.23 -7.49 2.28
C HIS A 128 -5.03 -6.52 1.41
N ILE A 129 -6.14 -6.99 0.85
CA ILE A 129 -6.89 -6.31 -0.22
C ILE A 129 -8.31 -6.02 0.29
N GLU A 130 -8.70 -4.75 0.30
CA GLU A 130 -10.07 -4.28 0.56
C GLU A 130 -10.82 -4.01 -0.75
N GLY A 131 -10.11 -3.50 -1.77
CA GLY A 131 -10.62 -3.28 -3.11
C GLY A 131 -9.54 -3.51 -4.17
N PHE A 132 -9.91 -4.09 -5.29
CA PHE A 132 -8.93 -4.45 -6.35
C PHE A 132 -8.54 -3.27 -7.24
N GLY A 133 -9.44 -2.31 -7.48
CA GLY A 133 -9.21 -1.31 -8.52
C GLY A 133 -9.10 -1.94 -9.92
N ASP A 134 -8.00 -1.70 -10.63
CA ASP A 134 -7.77 -2.25 -11.97
C ASP A 134 -7.37 -3.73 -11.92
N LEU A 135 -8.26 -4.62 -12.36
CA LEU A 135 -8.02 -6.06 -12.40
C LEU A 135 -6.91 -6.47 -13.40
N ARG A 136 -6.67 -5.68 -14.45
CA ARG A 136 -5.59 -5.98 -15.41
C ARG A 136 -4.21 -5.83 -14.78
N ALA A 137 -4.05 -4.86 -13.88
CA ALA A 137 -2.82 -4.70 -13.11
C ALA A 137 -2.55 -5.92 -12.20
N TRP A 138 -3.60 -6.49 -11.62
CA TRP A 138 -3.49 -7.70 -10.80
C TRP A 138 -3.16 -8.95 -11.63
N GLU A 139 -3.74 -9.08 -12.82
CA GLU A 139 -3.40 -10.16 -13.76
C GLU A 139 -1.93 -10.09 -14.17
N ALA A 140 -1.44 -8.90 -14.52
CA ALA A 140 -0.05 -8.68 -14.87
C ALA A 140 0.90 -9.02 -13.71
N LEU A 141 0.57 -8.58 -12.48
CA LEU A 141 1.30 -8.91 -11.27
C LEU A 141 1.38 -10.43 -11.05
N ALA A 142 0.24 -11.12 -11.14
CA ALA A 142 0.19 -12.56 -10.94
C ALA A 142 1.05 -13.33 -11.95
N ARG A 143 1.01 -12.92 -13.21
CA ARG A 143 1.84 -13.49 -14.28
C ARG A 143 3.33 -13.28 -14.01
N THR A 144 3.73 -12.04 -13.73
CA THR A 144 5.14 -11.72 -13.44
C THR A 144 5.66 -12.46 -12.20
N ALA A 145 4.86 -12.54 -11.14
CA ALA A 145 5.23 -13.27 -9.93
C ALA A 145 5.41 -14.78 -10.21
N TYR A 146 4.52 -15.37 -11.01
CA TYR A 146 4.63 -16.75 -11.45
C TYR A 146 5.91 -17.00 -12.25
N ASP A 147 6.19 -16.16 -13.25
CA ASP A 147 7.36 -16.27 -14.12
C ASP A 147 8.67 -16.13 -13.33
N ARG A 148 8.67 -15.36 -12.26
CA ARG A 148 9.82 -15.16 -11.37
C ARG A 148 9.90 -16.17 -10.21
N GLY A 149 8.89 -17.01 -10.03
CA GLY A 149 8.81 -17.96 -8.92
C GLY A 149 8.66 -17.29 -7.55
N VAL A 150 8.10 -16.06 -7.48
CA VAL A 150 7.84 -15.35 -6.23
C VAL A 150 6.40 -15.60 -5.79
N PRO A 151 6.16 -16.26 -4.64
CA PRO A 151 4.81 -16.53 -4.16
C PRO A 151 4.03 -15.25 -3.85
N LEU A 152 2.75 -15.23 -4.27
CA LEU A 152 1.77 -14.24 -3.82
C LEU A 152 0.80 -14.88 -2.84
N VAL A 153 0.63 -14.26 -1.68
CA VAL A 153 -0.36 -14.65 -0.66
C VAL A 153 -1.33 -13.50 -0.48
N ALA A 154 -2.61 -13.70 -0.80
CA ALA A 154 -3.62 -12.67 -0.75
C ALA A 154 -4.71 -12.99 0.27
N LEU A 155 -5.02 -12.00 1.12
CA LEU A 155 -6.18 -11.98 1.98
C LEU A 155 -7.14 -10.89 1.49
N LYS A 156 -8.32 -11.29 0.97
CA LYS A 156 -9.38 -10.35 0.59
C LYS A 156 -10.35 -10.16 1.75
N SER A 157 -10.47 -8.94 2.23
CA SER A 157 -11.46 -8.52 3.23
C SER A 157 -12.60 -7.72 2.57
N GLY A 158 -13.65 -7.42 3.35
CA GLY A 158 -14.76 -6.61 2.86
C GLY A 158 -15.66 -7.30 1.83
N ALA A 159 -15.74 -8.64 1.85
CA ALA A 159 -16.55 -9.41 0.89
C ALA A 159 -18.05 -9.44 1.25
N SER A 160 -18.43 -9.18 2.49
CA SER A 160 -19.83 -9.16 2.94
C SER A 160 -20.46 -7.76 2.82
N ASP A 161 -21.78 -7.70 2.69
CA ASP A 161 -22.50 -6.41 2.64
C ASP A 161 -22.35 -5.60 3.95
N HIS A 162 -22.24 -6.27 5.10
CA HIS A 162 -21.86 -5.65 6.37
C HIS A 162 -20.46 -5.04 6.36
N ALA A 163 -19.51 -5.70 5.72
CA ALA A 163 -18.14 -5.20 5.63
C ALA A 163 -18.01 -4.01 4.65
N LYS A 164 -18.87 -3.95 3.62
CA LYS A 164 -18.93 -2.78 2.72
C LYS A 164 -19.40 -1.52 3.46
N SER A 165 -20.38 -1.64 4.36
CA SER A 165 -20.84 -0.51 5.17
C SER A 165 -19.86 -0.11 6.27
N ALA A 166 -19.07 -1.05 6.81
CA ALA A 166 -18.05 -0.76 7.81
C ALA A 166 -16.78 -0.12 7.22
N ALA A 167 -16.45 -0.42 5.96
CA ALA A 167 -15.30 0.19 5.27
C ALA A 167 -15.50 1.69 4.95
N ILE A 168 -16.75 2.18 5.03
CA ILE A 168 -17.08 3.61 4.87
C ILE A 168 -16.82 4.40 6.17
N SER A 169 -16.62 3.73 7.31
CA SER A 169 -16.49 4.35 8.63
C SER A 169 -15.06 4.31 9.23
N HIS A 170 -14.06 4.04 8.42
CA HIS A 170 -12.65 4.00 8.88
C HIS A 170 -11.78 4.95 8.13
#